data_1a10f91825e06598012a98e1be01f9f0
#
_entry.id   1a10f91825e06598012a98e1be01f9f0
#
_cell.length_a   1.000
_cell.length_b   1.000
_cell.length_c   1.000
_cell.angle_alpha   90.00
_cell.angle_beta   90.00
_cell.angle_gamma   90.00
#
_symmetry.space_group_name_H-M   'P 1'
#
loop_
_entity.id
_entity.type
_entity.pdbx_description
1 polymer ?
#
loop_
_entity_poly.entity_id
_entity_poly.type
_entity_poly.pdbx_seq_one_letter_code
_entity_poly.pdbx_strand_id
1 'polypeptide(L)'
;MKLLYGTGNPAKISSMRKKLSGLDLEIIGFKDLDLEIPEIVEDGRTPLENARKKAQGYWEAFKVPVFSCDTGLYFEELPEELQPGVHVRTVNGRRLSDCEMIDYYAGLAKKYGNLHGRYWNAICLILDEEHHYEAMDETLASARFLLTSQPHKEVREGFPLDSLSIDLDSGKYFYDVKYKEVAQGSGKGFLE
;
A
#
# COMPACT_ATOMS: atom_id res chain seq x y z
N MET A 1 -9.00 -18.06 14.91
CA MET A 1 -8.66 -18.61 13.57
C MET A 1 -7.26 -18.13 13.17
N LYS A 2 -6.41 -19.01 12.57
CA LYS A 2 -5.12 -18.59 12.00
C LYS A 2 -5.29 -18.14 10.57
N LEU A 3 -4.67 -17.02 10.20
CA LEU A 3 -4.78 -16.42 8.87
C LEU A 3 -3.40 -15.96 8.38
N LEU A 4 -2.94 -16.51 7.26
CA LEU A 4 -1.66 -16.14 6.65
C LEU A 4 -1.78 -14.77 5.99
N TYR A 5 -0.86 -13.86 6.30
CA TYR A 5 -0.70 -12.65 5.51
C TYR A 5 0.35 -12.87 4.42
N GLY A 6 -0.10 -12.96 3.17
CA GLY A 6 0.73 -13.19 1.99
C GLY A 6 1.63 -12.00 1.65
N THR A 7 2.61 -11.73 2.51
CA THR A 7 3.60 -10.67 2.32
C THR A 7 4.94 -11.03 2.94
N GLY A 8 6.03 -10.75 2.24
CA GLY A 8 7.39 -10.85 2.78
C GLY A 8 7.84 -9.65 3.63
N ASN A 9 6.99 -8.60 3.78
CA ASN A 9 7.35 -7.39 4.51
C ASN A 9 6.99 -7.48 6.00
N PRO A 10 7.97 -7.58 6.93
CA PRO A 10 7.71 -7.69 8.36
C PRO A 10 6.96 -6.50 8.95
N ALA A 11 7.17 -5.30 8.42
CA ALA A 11 6.50 -4.08 8.89
C ALA A 11 4.99 -4.13 8.56
N LYS A 12 4.61 -4.65 7.38
CA LYS A 12 3.21 -4.88 7.03
C LYS A 12 2.56 -5.89 7.97
N ILE A 13 3.23 -7.00 8.28
CA ILE A 13 2.73 -8.03 9.21
C ILE A 13 2.50 -7.43 10.60
N SER A 14 3.50 -6.71 11.14
CA SER A 14 3.41 -6.07 12.46
C SER A 14 2.26 -5.06 12.52
N SER A 15 2.12 -4.24 11.49
CA SER A 15 1.03 -3.26 11.37
C SER A 15 -0.34 -3.94 11.35
N MET A 16 -0.49 -5.01 10.57
CA MET A 16 -1.75 -5.74 10.46
C MET A 16 -2.13 -6.45 11.76
N ARG A 17 -1.17 -7.11 12.43
CA ARG A 17 -1.37 -7.69 13.76
C ARG A 17 -1.90 -6.66 14.76
N LYS A 18 -1.35 -5.44 14.74
CA LYS A 18 -1.80 -4.35 15.61
C LYS A 18 -3.21 -3.87 15.25
N LYS A 19 -3.51 -3.71 13.97
CA LYS A 19 -4.83 -3.26 13.49
C LYS A 19 -5.92 -4.25 13.84
N LEU A 20 -5.66 -5.55 13.70
CA LEU A 20 -6.63 -6.63 13.90
C LEU A 20 -6.59 -7.25 15.31
N SER A 21 -5.86 -6.65 16.26
CA SER A 21 -5.68 -7.18 17.61
C SER A 21 -6.97 -7.31 18.43
N GLY A 22 -8.06 -6.65 18.01
CA GLY A 22 -9.39 -6.76 18.66
C GLY A 22 -10.24 -7.92 18.15
N LEU A 23 -9.76 -8.65 17.12
CA LEU A 23 -10.46 -9.80 16.55
C LEU A 23 -9.86 -11.11 17.06
N ASP A 24 -10.67 -12.18 17.11
CA ASP A 24 -10.19 -13.53 17.42
C ASP A 24 -9.45 -14.16 16.22
N LEU A 25 -8.39 -13.47 15.78
CA LEU A 25 -7.55 -13.81 14.64
C LEU A 25 -6.07 -13.84 15.04
N GLU A 26 -5.38 -14.90 14.66
CA GLU A 26 -3.92 -15.00 14.72
C GLU A 26 -3.35 -14.76 13.32
N ILE A 27 -2.73 -13.61 13.11
CA ILE A 27 -2.07 -13.29 11.82
C ILE A 27 -0.67 -13.90 11.84
N ILE A 28 -0.45 -14.85 10.94
CA ILE A 28 0.85 -15.49 10.72
C ILE A 28 1.51 -14.93 9.45
N GLY A 29 2.84 -14.92 9.41
CA GLY A 29 3.65 -14.56 8.25
C GLY A 29 4.40 -15.77 7.71
N PHE A 30 5.13 -15.61 6.62
CA PHE A 30 5.91 -16.69 6.00
C PHE A 30 6.95 -17.33 6.93
N LYS A 31 7.51 -16.55 7.86
CA LYS A 31 8.48 -17.07 8.84
C LYS A 31 7.85 -18.04 9.86
N ASP A 32 6.54 -18.02 9.97
CA ASP A 32 5.79 -18.91 10.86
C ASP A 32 5.43 -20.24 10.15
N LEU A 33 5.77 -20.33 8.83
CA LEU A 33 5.63 -21.54 8.01
C LEU A 33 7.01 -22.14 7.76
N ASP A 34 7.16 -23.43 7.96
CA ASP A 34 8.38 -24.20 7.63
C ASP A 34 8.25 -24.75 6.18
N LEU A 35 8.03 -23.85 5.21
CA LEU A 35 7.76 -24.17 3.81
C LEU A 35 8.53 -23.22 2.89
N GLU A 36 8.85 -23.70 1.69
CA GLU A 36 9.39 -22.87 0.63
C GLU A 36 8.33 -21.89 0.12
N ILE A 37 8.69 -20.60 0.06
CA ILE A 37 7.77 -19.54 -0.32
C ILE A 37 7.87 -19.35 -1.83
N PRO A 38 6.78 -19.57 -2.59
CA PRO A 38 6.79 -19.35 -4.03
C PRO A 38 6.95 -17.85 -4.34
N GLU A 39 7.67 -17.57 -5.42
CA GLU A 39 7.70 -16.23 -6.02
C GLU A 39 6.41 -16.01 -6.80
N ILE A 40 5.67 -14.95 -6.45
CA ILE A 40 4.45 -14.58 -7.14
C ILE A 40 4.73 -13.36 -8.01
N VAL A 41 4.45 -13.47 -9.30
CA VAL A 41 4.62 -12.37 -10.26
C VAL A 41 3.48 -11.36 -10.09
N GLU A 42 3.82 -10.15 -9.66
CA GLU A 42 2.89 -9.04 -9.44
C GLU A 42 2.86 -8.13 -10.70
N ASP A 43 2.32 -8.65 -11.80
CA ASP A 43 2.20 -7.96 -13.09
C ASP A 43 0.76 -7.46 -13.37
N GLY A 44 -0.07 -7.36 -12.32
CA GLY A 44 -1.40 -6.78 -12.38
C GLY A 44 -1.36 -5.28 -12.65
N ARG A 45 -2.41 -4.78 -13.31
CA ARG A 45 -2.58 -3.35 -13.62
C ARG A 45 -3.20 -2.57 -12.47
N THR A 46 -3.88 -3.27 -11.57
CA THR A 46 -4.56 -2.68 -10.41
C THR A 46 -4.08 -3.33 -9.11
N PRO A 47 -4.21 -2.64 -7.96
CA PRO A 47 -3.93 -3.25 -6.65
C PRO A 47 -4.74 -4.52 -6.41
N LEU A 48 -6.00 -4.57 -6.87
CA LEU A 48 -6.85 -5.73 -6.69
C LEU A 48 -6.35 -6.95 -7.47
N GLU A 49 -5.91 -6.75 -8.71
CA GLU A 49 -5.31 -7.83 -9.50
C GLU A 49 -4.05 -8.41 -8.83
N ASN A 50 -3.18 -7.57 -8.29
CA ASN A 50 -1.99 -8.04 -7.58
C ASN A 50 -2.33 -8.69 -6.25
N ALA A 51 -3.28 -8.15 -5.48
CA ALA A 51 -3.76 -8.78 -4.25
C ALA A 51 -4.32 -10.18 -4.51
N ARG A 52 -5.13 -10.32 -5.59
CA ARG A 52 -5.70 -11.60 -6.03
C ARG A 52 -4.62 -12.61 -6.42
N LYS A 53 -3.67 -12.20 -7.28
CA LYS A 53 -2.55 -13.07 -7.70
C LYS A 53 -1.74 -13.59 -6.52
N LYS A 54 -1.42 -12.72 -5.56
CA LYS A 54 -0.71 -13.11 -4.34
C LYS A 54 -1.54 -14.08 -3.49
N ALA A 55 -2.78 -13.75 -3.20
CA ALA A 55 -3.63 -14.60 -2.37
C ALA A 55 -3.82 -15.98 -3.01
N GLN A 56 -4.11 -16.03 -4.31
CA GLN A 56 -4.28 -17.26 -5.06
C GLN A 56 -3.01 -18.11 -5.07
N GLY A 57 -1.86 -17.53 -5.41
CA GLY A 57 -0.60 -18.26 -5.47
C GLY A 57 -0.18 -18.83 -4.11
N TYR A 58 -0.38 -18.09 -3.02
CA TYR A 58 -0.08 -18.60 -1.68
C TYR A 58 -1.12 -19.62 -1.20
N TRP A 59 -2.39 -19.47 -1.55
CA TRP A 59 -3.40 -20.49 -1.30
C TRP A 59 -3.08 -21.80 -2.01
N GLU A 60 -2.69 -21.75 -3.27
CA GLU A 60 -2.31 -22.94 -4.04
C GLU A 60 -1.10 -23.66 -3.44
N ALA A 61 -0.13 -22.88 -2.97
CA ALA A 61 1.10 -23.44 -2.39
C ALA A 61 0.90 -24.04 -0.99
N PHE A 62 0.11 -23.38 -0.14
CA PHE A 62 0.07 -23.71 1.28
C PHE A 62 -1.23 -24.36 1.75
N LYS A 63 -2.33 -24.17 1.00
CA LYS A 63 -3.67 -24.70 1.36
C LYS A 63 -4.12 -24.30 2.77
N VAL A 64 -3.78 -23.08 3.20
CA VAL A 64 -4.22 -22.48 4.46
C VAL A 64 -4.96 -21.17 4.19
N PRO A 65 -5.89 -20.75 5.07
CA PRO A 65 -6.53 -19.45 4.95
C PRO A 65 -5.49 -18.33 4.78
N VAL A 66 -5.62 -17.54 3.73
CA VAL A 66 -4.64 -16.52 3.35
C VAL A 66 -5.32 -15.26 2.88
N PHE A 67 -4.75 -14.12 3.24
CA PHE A 67 -5.07 -12.87 2.58
C PHE A 67 -3.82 -12.16 2.08
N SER A 68 -3.98 -11.38 1.02
CA SER A 68 -2.94 -10.50 0.50
C SER A 68 -3.49 -9.12 0.23
N CYS A 69 -2.65 -8.11 0.40
CA CYS A 69 -2.98 -6.72 0.11
C CYS A 69 -2.00 -6.16 -0.89
N ASP A 70 -2.51 -5.27 -1.74
CA ASP A 70 -1.67 -4.42 -2.58
C ASP A 70 -2.15 -2.98 -2.54
N THR A 71 -1.32 -2.04 -3.02
CA THR A 71 -1.58 -0.61 -2.91
C THR A 71 -1.15 0.08 -4.20
N GLY A 72 -1.99 0.96 -4.72
CA GLY A 72 -1.67 1.87 -5.82
C GLY A 72 -1.80 3.32 -5.39
N LEU A 73 -1.02 4.20 -6.03
CA LEU A 73 -1.08 5.64 -5.85
C LEU A 73 -1.68 6.29 -7.09
N TYR A 74 -2.64 7.19 -6.89
CA TYR A 74 -3.30 7.91 -7.97
C TYR A 74 -3.42 9.39 -7.62
N PHE A 75 -3.32 10.25 -8.66
CA PHE A 75 -3.42 11.69 -8.55
C PHE A 75 -4.54 12.22 -9.44
N GLU A 76 -5.33 13.17 -8.94
CA GLU A 76 -6.50 13.70 -9.67
C GLU A 76 -6.11 14.52 -10.89
N GLU A 77 -4.98 15.23 -10.84
CA GLU A 77 -4.53 16.15 -11.90
C GLU A 77 -3.67 15.46 -12.98
N LEU A 78 -3.25 14.22 -12.77
CA LEU A 78 -2.42 13.53 -13.76
C LEU A 78 -3.28 12.78 -14.78
N PRO A 79 -2.90 12.83 -16.07
CA PRO A 79 -3.51 12.00 -17.08
C PRO A 79 -3.16 10.52 -16.86
N GLU A 80 -3.96 9.62 -17.45
CA GLU A 80 -3.89 8.17 -17.20
C GLU A 80 -2.49 7.58 -17.43
N GLU A 81 -1.80 8.03 -18.48
CA GLU A 81 -0.46 7.57 -18.85
C GLU A 81 0.64 7.97 -17.86
N LEU A 82 0.37 8.93 -16.97
CA LEU A 82 1.30 9.38 -15.92
C LEU A 82 0.89 8.92 -14.53
N GLN A 83 -0.21 8.18 -14.40
CA GLN A 83 -0.62 7.65 -13.11
C GLN A 83 0.38 6.60 -12.61
N PRO A 84 0.86 6.73 -11.37
CA PRO A 84 1.77 5.73 -10.80
C PRO A 84 1.14 4.34 -10.70
N GLY A 85 -0.15 4.28 -10.35
CA GLY A 85 -0.84 3.03 -10.12
C GLY A 85 -0.11 2.15 -9.10
N VAL A 86 0.10 0.89 -9.45
CA VAL A 86 0.86 -0.08 -8.64
C VAL A 86 2.38 0.07 -8.78
N HIS A 87 2.84 0.89 -9.72
CA HIS A 87 4.26 1.04 -10.07
C HIS A 87 4.87 2.34 -9.51
N VAL A 88 4.50 2.72 -8.29
CA VAL A 88 4.93 4.00 -7.66
C VAL A 88 6.44 4.25 -7.73
N ARG A 89 7.24 3.18 -7.63
CA ARG A 89 8.71 3.25 -7.66
C ARG A 89 9.30 2.93 -9.04
N THR A 90 8.48 2.61 -10.03
CA THR A 90 8.96 2.20 -11.36
C THR A 90 8.41 3.13 -12.42
N VAL A 91 9.28 3.83 -13.11
CA VAL A 91 8.94 4.77 -14.18
C VAL A 91 9.63 4.33 -15.47
N ASN A 92 8.86 4.19 -16.54
CA ASN A 92 9.36 3.72 -17.85
C ASN A 92 10.19 2.41 -17.73
N GLY A 93 9.71 1.45 -16.91
CA GLY A 93 10.39 0.17 -16.69
C GLY A 93 11.63 0.23 -15.80
N ARG A 94 12.03 1.41 -15.30
CA ARG A 94 13.19 1.58 -14.41
C ARG A 94 12.76 1.85 -12.99
N ARG A 95 13.29 1.07 -12.04
CA ARG A 95 13.11 1.29 -10.61
C ARG A 95 13.94 2.49 -10.16
N LEU A 96 13.30 3.43 -9.49
CA LEU A 96 13.90 4.65 -8.97
C LEU A 96 14.43 4.45 -7.55
N SER A 97 15.56 5.12 -7.23
CA SER A 97 16.02 5.35 -5.86
C SER A 97 15.12 6.36 -5.14
N ASP A 98 15.29 6.52 -3.83
CA ASP A 98 14.49 7.49 -3.06
C ASP A 98 14.69 8.93 -3.56
N CYS A 99 15.93 9.33 -3.87
CA CYS A 99 16.22 10.66 -4.41
C CYS A 99 15.56 10.86 -5.79
N GLU A 100 15.70 9.88 -6.69
CA GLU A 100 15.09 9.94 -8.02
C GLU A 100 13.55 9.99 -7.95
N MET A 101 12.94 9.33 -6.97
CA MET A 101 11.50 9.44 -6.73
C MET A 101 11.10 10.85 -6.33
N ILE A 102 11.84 11.47 -5.38
CA ILE A 102 11.58 12.84 -4.95
C ILE A 102 11.67 13.79 -6.14
N ASP A 103 12.75 13.69 -6.93
CA ASP A 103 12.96 14.56 -8.10
C ASP A 103 11.85 14.38 -9.16
N TYR A 104 11.48 13.12 -9.45
CA TYR A 104 10.45 12.81 -10.43
C TYR A 104 9.08 13.35 -10.03
N TYR A 105 8.63 13.05 -8.79
CA TYR A 105 7.31 13.47 -8.34
C TYR A 105 7.23 14.97 -8.04
N ALA A 106 8.30 15.59 -7.54
CA ALA A 106 8.39 17.04 -7.43
C ALA A 106 8.32 17.72 -8.80
N GLY A 107 8.94 17.11 -9.82
CA GLY A 107 8.86 17.54 -11.20
C GLY A 107 7.42 17.49 -11.77
N LEU A 108 6.68 16.42 -11.47
CA LEU A 108 5.25 16.31 -11.83
C LEU A 108 4.43 17.40 -11.14
N ALA A 109 4.60 17.58 -9.83
CA ALA A 109 3.91 18.62 -9.08
C ALA A 109 4.25 20.03 -9.56
N LYS A 110 5.48 20.26 -10.01
CA LYS A 110 5.88 21.54 -10.62
C LYS A 110 5.22 21.78 -11.97
N LYS A 111 5.05 20.72 -12.77
CA LYS A 111 4.49 20.81 -14.13
C LYS A 111 2.96 20.94 -14.12
N TYR A 112 2.28 20.18 -13.27
CA TYR A 112 0.81 20.07 -13.26
C TYR A 112 0.17 20.87 -12.11
N GLY A 113 0.95 21.53 -11.27
CA GLY A 113 0.51 22.12 -10.01
C GLY A 113 0.61 21.11 -8.88
N ASN A 114 0.30 21.52 -7.65
CA ASN A 114 0.22 20.58 -6.55
C ASN A 114 -0.81 19.49 -6.85
N LEU A 115 -0.45 18.23 -6.55
CA LEU A 115 -1.23 17.06 -6.95
C LEU A 115 -2.01 16.51 -5.76
N HIS A 116 -3.32 16.34 -5.92
CA HIS A 116 -4.14 15.64 -4.91
C HIS A 116 -3.99 14.14 -5.11
N GLY A 117 -3.34 13.51 -4.14
CA GLY A 117 -3.03 12.08 -4.16
C GLY A 117 -3.87 11.27 -3.20
N ARG A 118 -4.06 10.00 -3.53
CA ARG A 118 -4.68 9.01 -2.66
C ARG A 118 -4.09 7.62 -2.91
N TYR A 119 -3.81 6.89 -1.83
CA TYR A 119 -3.48 5.48 -1.93
C TYR A 119 -4.77 4.65 -1.92
N TRP A 120 -4.92 3.82 -2.92
CA TRP A 120 -5.97 2.81 -3.00
C TRP A 120 -5.42 1.47 -2.58
N ASN A 121 -5.96 0.93 -1.50
CA ASN A 121 -5.60 -0.38 -1.01
C ASN A 121 -6.62 -1.41 -1.49
N ALA A 122 -6.12 -2.59 -1.81
CA ALA A 122 -6.94 -3.74 -2.15
C ALA A 122 -6.59 -4.91 -1.26
N ILE A 123 -7.56 -5.75 -0.99
CA ILE A 123 -7.41 -7.00 -0.26
C ILE A 123 -8.09 -8.13 -1.03
N CYS A 124 -7.45 -9.29 -1.03
CA CYS A 124 -8.07 -10.56 -1.42
C CYS A 124 -7.83 -11.56 -0.30
N LEU A 125 -8.93 -12.17 0.17
CA LEU A 125 -8.96 -13.17 1.24
C LEU A 125 -9.51 -14.47 0.66
N ILE A 126 -8.80 -15.58 0.89
CA ILE A 126 -9.22 -16.93 0.55
C ILE A 126 -9.21 -17.76 1.83
N LEU A 127 -10.39 -18.21 2.25
CA LEU A 127 -10.53 -19.06 3.43
C LEU A 127 -10.45 -20.55 3.08
N ASP A 128 -11.08 -20.92 1.97
CA ASP A 128 -11.13 -22.26 1.39
C ASP A 128 -11.51 -22.18 -0.10
N GLU A 129 -11.81 -23.30 -0.74
CA GLU A 129 -12.14 -23.38 -2.18
C GLU A 129 -13.44 -22.65 -2.56
N GLU A 130 -14.36 -22.47 -1.63
CA GLU A 130 -15.67 -21.87 -1.87
C GLU A 130 -15.78 -20.42 -1.34
N HIS A 131 -14.94 -20.02 -0.39
CA HIS A 131 -15.03 -18.75 0.33
C HIS A 131 -13.88 -17.81 -0.03
N HIS A 132 -14.12 -16.99 -1.05
CA HIS A 132 -13.20 -15.96 -1.55
C HIS A 132 -13.87 -14.59 -1.42
N TYR A 133 -13.11 -13.62 -0.88
CA TYR A 133 -13.58 -12.25 -0.66
C TYR A 133 -12.57 -11.26 -1.18
N GLU A 134 -13.04 -10.20 -1.80
CA GLU A 134 -12.22 -9.14 -2.36
C GLU A 134 -12.82 -7.79 -2.06
N ALA A 135 -11.95 -6.80 -1.80
CA ALA A 135 -12.37 -5.42 -1.66
C ALA A 135 -11.30 -4.46 -2.17
N MET A 136 -11.74 -3.41 -2.83
CA MET A 136 -10.95 -2.23 -3.21
C MET A 136 -11.93 -1.07 -3.35
N ASP A 137 -12.21 -0.39 -2.26
CA ASP A 137 -13.21 0.67 -2.21
C ASP A 137 -12.76 1.84 -1.33
N GLU A 138 -13.62 2.82 -1.15
CA GLU A 138 -13.39 4.05 -0.38
C GLU A 138 -13.00 3.78 1.09
N THR A 139 -13.49 2.68 1.69
CA THR A 139 -13.24 2.35 3.10
C THR A 139 -11.80 1.89 3.32
N LEU A 140 -11.21 1.26 2.30
CA LEU A 140 -9.83 0.80 2.30
C LEU A 140 -8.83 1.87 1.82
N ALA A 141 -9.31 2.91 1.14
CA ALA A 141 -8.44 3.95 0.62
C ALA A 141 -7.86 4.82 1.76
N SER A 142 -6.69 5.41 1.53
CA SER A 142 -6.11 6.38 2.48
C SER A 142 -6.93 7.69 2.49
N ALA A 143 -6.70 8.55 3.49
CA ALA A 143 -7.05 9.95 3.37
C ALA A 143 -6.38 10.56 2.13
N ARG A 144 -7.01 11.57 1.54
CA ARG A 144 -6.39 12.38 0.46
C ARG A 144 -5.27 13.22 1.05
N PHE A 145 -4.24 13.45 0.27
CA PHE A 145 -3.13 14.32 0.63
C PHE A 145 -2.72 15.19 -0.56
N LEU A 146 -1.96 16.24 -0.30
CA LEU A 146 -1.41 17.11 -1.33
C LEU A 146 0.07 16.78 -1.53
N LEU A 147 0.48 16.48 -2.77
CA LEU A 147 1.87 16.31 -3.11
C LEU A 147 2.38 17.61 -3.74
N THR A 148 3.41 18.21 -3.11
CA THR A 148 4.00 19.47 -3.51
C THR A 148 5.33 19.28 -4.26
N SER A 149 5.74 20.31 -4.99
CA SER A 149 7.07 20.35 -5.66
C SER A 149 8.22 20.72 -4.72
N GLN A 150 7.95 21.07 -3.47
CA GLN A 150 8.95 21.50 -2.49
C GLN A 150 9.16 20.38 -1.49
N PRO A 151 10.29 19.66 -1.50
CA PRO A 151 10.52 18.60 -0.53
C PRO A 151 10.78 19.16 0.87
N HIS A 152 10.32 18.44 1.88
CA HIS A 152 10.69 18.68 3.27
C HIS A 152 12.21 18.55 3.45
N LYS A 153 12.77 19.27 4.41
CA LYS A 153 14.22 19.23 4.74
C LYS A 153 14.71 17.85 5.22
N GLU A 154 13.81 17.06 5.80
CA GLU A 154 14.09 15.68 6.23
C GLU A 154 13.59 14.71 5.16
N VAL A 155 14.36 13.64 4.94
CA VAL A 155 13.99 12.50 4.10
C VAL A 155 14.23 11.23 4.90
N ARG A 156 13.24 10.35 4.94
CA ARG A 156 13.35 9.04 5.60
C ARG A 156 13.53 7.97 4.55
N GLU A 157 14.55 7.16 4.72
CA GLU A 157 14.85 6.04 3.84
C GLU A 157 13.62 5.11 3.69
N GLY A 158 13.28 4.77 2.47
CA GLY A 158 12.14 3.93 2.13
C GLY A 158 10.78 4.65 2.04
N PHE A 159 10.70 5.94 2.45
CA PHE A 159 9.48 6.76 2.43
C PHE A 159 9.69 8.11 1.73
N PRO A 160 10.23 8.12 0.48
CA PRO A 160 10.61 9.36 -0.18
C PRO A 160 9.44 10.31 -0.41
N LEU A 161 8.25 9.80 -0.74
CA LEU A 161 7.08 10.63 -1.05
C LEU A 161 6.50 11.34 0.18
N ASP A 162 6.73 10.85 1.39
CA ASP A 162 6.31 11.54 2.60
C ASP A 162 6.98 12.92 2.74
N SER A 163 8.18 13.10 2.16
CA SER A 163 8.85 14.40 2.11
C SER A 163 8.17 15.42 1.19
N LEU A 164 7.34 14.96 0.26
CA LEU A 164 6.57 15.80 -0.65
C LEU A 164 5.09 15.89 -0.26
N SER A 165 4.63 15.06 0.69
CA SER A 165 3.22 14.91 1.04
C SER A 165 2.83 15.85 2.17
N ILE A 166 1.72 16.57 1.97
CA ILE A 166 1.11 17.48 2.93
C ILE A 166 -0.26 16.90 3.30
N ASP A 167 -0.51 16.79 4.60
CA ASP A 167 -1.81 16.44 5.15
C ASP A 167 -2.78 17.59 4.92
N LEU A 168 -3.94 17.31 4.30
CA LEU A 168 -4.91 18.34 3.92
C LEU A 168 -5.62 18.99 5.12
N ASP A 169 -5.78 18.25 6.21
CA ASP A 169 -6.48 18.75 7.38
C ASP A 169 -5.60 19.72 8.19
N SER A 170 -4.33 19.38 8.37
CA SER A 170 -3.39 20.18 9.16
C SER A 170 -2.56 21.17 8.32
N GLY A 171 -2.47 20.99 7.02
CA GLY A 171 -1.59 21.77 6.13
C GLY A 171 -0.09 21.53 6.36
N LYS A 172 0.30 20.45 7.07
CA LYS A 172 1.67 20.12 7.43
C LYS A 172 2.20 18.97 6.60
N TYR A 173 3.53 18.93 6.41
CA TYR A 173 4.17 17.74 5.84
C TYR A 173 3.90 16.51 6.71
N PHE A 174 3.83 15.34 6.07
CA PHE A 174 3.62 14.08 6.80
C PHE A 174 4.65 13.84 7.90
N TYR A 175 5.88 14.35 7.73
CA TYR A 175 6.93 14.27 8.75
C TYR A 175 6.68 15.14 9.99
N ASP A 176 5.91 16.22 9.84
CA ASP A 176 5.55 17.14 10.92
C ASP A 176 4.24 16.75 11.63
N VAL A 177 3.47 15.81 11.05
CA VAL A 177 2.24 15.30 11.66
C VAL A 177 2.58 14.19 12.64
N LYS A 178 2.06 14.26 13.87
CA LYS A 178 2.28 13.20 14.86
C LYS A 178 1.62 11.90 14.40
N TYR A 179 2.37 10.81 14.46
CA TYR A 179 1.98 9.47 13.97
C TYR A 179 0.57 9.00 14.41
N LYS A 180 0.04 9.52 15.53
CA LYS A 180 -1.32 9.22 16.01
C LYS A 180 -2.43 9.86 15.17
N GLU A 181 -2.16 10.95 14.48
CA GLU A 181 -3.15 11.69 13.68
C GLU A 181 -3.26 11.08 12.26
N VAL A 182 -2.15 10.63 11.69
CA VAL A 182 -2.12 9.97 10.36
C VAL A 182 -2.72 8.55 10.39
N ALA A 183 -2.52 7.83 11.51
CA ALA A 183 -2.98 6.44 11.63
C ALA A 183 -4.51 6.29 11.75
N GLN A 184 -5.23 7.36 12.08
CA GLN A 184 -6.70 7.32 12.19
C GLN A 184 -7.42 7.41 10.84
N GLY A 185 -6.75 7.92 9.79
CA GLY A 185 -7.34 8.07 8.45
C GLY A 185 -7.15 6.87 7.51
N SER A 186 -6.13 6.03 7.74
CA SER A 186 -5.81 4.92 6.84
C SER A 186 -6.11 3.58 7.48
N GLY A 187 -7.19 2.93 7.08
CA GLY A 187 -7.42 1.52 7.38
C GLY A 187 -8.57 1.21 8.33
N LYS A 188 -9.58 2.08 8.47
CA LYS A 188 -10.84 1.71 9.12
C LYS A 188 -11.48 0.50 8.42
N GLY A 189 -11.47 0.46 7.08
CA GLY A 189 -12.05 -0.61 6.29
C GLY A 189 -11.37 -1.99 6.42
N PHE A 190 -10.20 -2.08 7.06
CA PHE A 190 -9.63 -3.39 7.38
C PHE A 190 -10.24 -4.03 8.64
N LEU A 191 -11.12 -3.31 9.37
CA LEU A 191 -11.81 -3.80 10.56
C LEU A 191 -13.30 -4.10 10.28
N GLU A 192 -13.82 -3.64 9.15
CA GLU A 192 -15.19 -3.89 8.66
C GLU A 192 -15.21 -5.12 7.72
#